data_6a128244b01b26cd7f6df37d440923f2
#
_entry.id   6a128244b01b26cd7f6df37d440923f2
#
_cell.length_a   1.000
_cell.length_b   1.000
_cell.length_c   1.000
_cell.angle_alpha   90.00
_cell.angle_beta   90.00
_cell.angle_gamma   90.00
#
_symmetry.space_group_name_H-M   'P 1'
#
loop_
_entity.id
_entity.type
_entity.pdbx_description
1 polymer ?
#
loop_
_entity_poly.entity_id
_entity_poly.type
_entity_poly.pdbx_seq_one_letter_code
_entity_poly.pdbx_strand_id
1 'polypeptide(L)'
;MINLTDSEMESLVLKDGFFIKTVADFCLETKSGSTPSRTTNEFWDGGTISWVKSGEVHNNITLRTEECITQEGLNGSSTKLLPTDTVLMAMYGVTAGEVGYLAIEATTNQAICGMICNTKAEAAYLYFSLIQSQAAISRLSNGGAQDNLSKNFIDNINLVVPPTEVIESLNLPAIIEQMILNTKEIFVLEELQYTALAQLSSR
;
A
#
# COMPACT_ATOMS: atom_id res chain seq x y z
N MET A 1 -9.04 6.63 -15.13
CA MET A 1 -9.24 5.75 -16.33
C MET A 1 -10.02 4.46 -16.04
N ILE A 2 -10.55 4.24 -14.84
CA ILE A 2 -11.42 3.07 -14.51
C ILE A 2 -12.88 3.22 -14.99
N ASN A 3 -13.22 4.30 -15.68
CA ASN A 3 -14.56 4.45 -16.27
C ASN A 3 -14.63 4.06 -17.75
N LEU A 4 -13.59 3.41 -18.28
CA LEU A 4 -13.65 2.85 -19.61
C LEU A 4 -14.51 1.58 -19.57
N THR A 5 -15.46 1.47 -20.49
CA THR A 5 -16.19 0.21 -20.72
C THR A 5 -15.19 -0.86 -21.17
N ASP A 6 -15.52 -2.13 -20.97
CA ASP A 6 -14.67 -3.25 -21.43
C ASP A 6 -14.31 -3.10 -22.92
N SER A 7 -15.24 -2.64 -23.76
CA SER A 7 -15.03 -2.36 -25.18
C SER A 7 -14.05 -1.21 -25.44
N GLU A 8 -14.04 -0.16 -24.62
CA GLU A 8 -13.07 0.94 -24.72
C GLU A 8 -11.69 0.52 -24.24
N MET A 9 -11.61 -0.31 -23.20
CA MET A 9 -10.36 -0.90 -22.74
C MET A 9 -9.75 -1.83 -23.79
N GLU A 10 -10.55 -2.72 -24.39
CA GLU A 10 -10.11 -3.59 -25.48
C GLU A 10 -9.63 -2.78 -26.71
N SER A 11 -10.29 -1.69 -27.05
CA SER A 11 -9.88 -0.84 -28.16
C SER A 11 -8.56 -0.10 -27.90
N LEU A 12 -8.29 0.27 -26.64
CA LEU A 12 -7.04 0.89 -26.22
C LEU A 12 -5.86 -0.11 -26.28
N VAL A 13 -6.09 -1.33 -25.81
CA VAL A 13 -5.12 -2.44 -25.88
C VAL A 13 -4.72 -2.73 -27.32
N LEU A 14 -5.70 -2.82 -28.22
CA LEU A 14 -5.44 -3.15 -29.63
C LEU A 14 -4.71 -2.04 -30.39
N LYS A 15 -4.84 -0.78 -29.98
CA LYS A 15 -4.30 0.37 -30.72
C LYS A 15 -2.84 0.68 -30.39
N ASP A 16 -2.43 0.54 -29.12
CA ASP A 16 -1.16 1.07 -28.61
C ASP A 16 -0.24 0.01 -27.96
N GLY A 17 -0.53 -1.30 -28.08
CA GLY A 17 0.26 -2.38 -27.48
C GLY A 17 0.12 -2.48 -25.96
N PHE A 18 -0.94 -1.87 -25.40
CA PHE A 18 -1.27 -2.03 -23.98
C PHE A 18 -1.98 -3.37 -23.74
N PHE A 19 -1.89 -3.88 -22.52
CA PHE A 19 -2.53 -5.12 -22.11
C PHE A 19 -3.46 -4.87 -20.93
N ILE A 20 -4.53 -5.65 -20.84
CA ILE A 20 -5.31 -5.72 -19.61
C ILE A 20 -4.78 -6.89 -18.79
N LYS A 21 -4.39 -6.62 -17.55
CA LYS A 21 -4.03 -7.64 -16.57
C LYS A 21 -4.80 -7.40 -15.27
N THR A 22 -5.11 -8.46 -14.57
CA THR A 22 -5.56 -8.31 -13.19
C THR A 22 -4.39 -7.89 -12.30
N VAL A 23 -4.67 -7.33 -11.11
CA VAL A 23 -3.63 -7.05 -10.11
C VAL A 23 -2.84 -8.32 -9.78
N ALA A 24 -3.53 -9.46 -9.64
CA ALA A 24 -2.86 -10.73 -9.36
C ALA A 24 -1.91 -11.16 -10.48
N ASP A 25 -2.27 -10.95 -11.75
CA ASP A 25 -1.42 -11.29 -12.90
C ASP A 25 -0.28 -10.29 -13.12
N PHE A 26 -0.43 -9.08 -12.62
CA PHE A 26 0.61 -8.05 -12.71
C PHE A 26 1.66 -8.18 -11.61
N CYS A 27 1.23 -8.55 -10.40
CA CYS A 27 2.10 -8.71 -9.25
C CYS A 27 2.84 -10.06 -9.26
N LEU A 28 4.00 -10.09 -8.62
CA LEU A 28 4.68 -11.34 -8.28
C LEU A 28 3.85 -12.15 -7.27
N GLU A 29 3.30 -11.45 -6.27
CA GLU A 29 2.50 -12.06 -5.21
C GLU A 29 1.61 -11.01 -4.54
N THR A 30 0.43 -11.43 -4.07
CA THR A 30 -0.43 -10.64 -3.19
C THR A 30 -0.66 -11.35 -1.86
N LYS A 31 -0.54 -10.62 -0.75
CA LYS A 31 -0.62 -11.17 0.62
C LYS A 31 -1.57 -10.38 1.49
N SER A 32 -2.43 -11.06 2.23
CA SER A 32 -3.11 -10.45 3.38
C SER A 32 -2.23 -10.53 4.62
N GLY A 33 -2.28 -9.50 5.45
CA GLY A 33 -1.63 -9.49 6.73
C GLY A 33 -2.41 -10.27 7.80
N SER A 34 -1.93 -10.17 9.03
CA SER A 34 -2.56 -10.76 10.22
C SER A 34 -2.18 -9.96 11.46
N THR A 35 -3.02 -10.07 12.49
CA THR A 35 -2.72 -9.51 13.82
C THR A 35 -2.22 -10.64 14.73
N PRO A 36 -0.96 -10.57 15.20
CA PRO A 36 -0.50 -11.47 16.26
C PRO A 36 -1.39 -11.36 17.50
N SER A 37 -1.49 -12.43 18.29
CA SER A 37 -2.33 -12.42 19.50
C SER A 37 -2.00 -11.23 20.40
N ARG A 38 -3.00 -10.39 20.68
CA ARG A 38 -2.86 -9.24 21.58
C ARG A 38 -2.75 -9.62 23.05
N THR A 39 -3.08 -10.86 23.40
CA THR A 39 -2.97 -11.38 24.77
C THR A 39 -1.60 -11.97 25.07
N THR A 40 -0.72 -12.06 24.08
CA THR A 40 0.64 -12.60 24.18
C THR A 40 1.63 -11.43 24.15
N ASN A 41 2.02 -10.93 25.31
CA ASN A 41 2.88 -9.75 25.42
C ASN A 41 4.21 -9.93 24.69
N GLU A 42 4.78 -11.15 24.69
CA GLU A 42 6.02 -11.50 24.02
C GLU A 42 5.98 -11.24 22.49
N PHE A 43 4.79 -11.12 21.91
CA PHE A 43 4.65 -10.81 20.48
C PHE A 43 4.78 -9.31 20.18
N TRP A 44 4.68 -8.44 21.22
CA TRP A 44 4.61 -6.99 21.09
C TRP A 44 5.70 -6.24 21.85
N ASP A 45 5.97 -6.66 23.10
CA ASP A 45 6.86 -5.94 23.99
C ASP A 45 8.31 -5.96 23.50
N GLY A 46 8.87 -4.76 23.25
CA GLY A 46 10.21 -4.62 22.69
C GLY A 46 10.31 -4.97 21.21
N GLY A 47 9.17 -5.02 20.50
CA GLY A 47 9.13 -5.30 19.06
C GLY A 47 9.94 -4.30 18.23
N THR A 48 10.60 -4.81 17.20
CA THR A 48 11.41 -4.03 16.25
C THR A 48 10.99 -4.20 14.79
N ILE A 49 10.09 -5.17 14.51
CA ILE A 49 9.55 -5.42 13.18
C ILE A 49 8.31 -4.56 13.02
N SER A 50 8.34 -3.62 12.11
CA SER A 50 7.22 -2.72 11.81
C SER A 50 5.94 -3.49 11.50
N TRP A 51 4.81 -3.05 12.08
CA TRP A 51 3.49 -3.64 11.85
C TRP A 51 2.48 -2.55 11.52
N VAL A 52 2.08 -2.50 10.25
CA VAL A 52 1.18 -1.48 9.69
C VAL A 52 -0.27 -1.82 10.00
N LYS A 53 -1.01 -0.87 10.55
CA LYS A 53 -2.48 -0.92 10.66
C LYS A 53 -3.12 -0.30 9.44
N SER A 54 -4.30 -0.78 9.05
CA SER A 54 -5.03 -0.20 7.92
C SER A 54 -5.32 1.31 8.06
N GLY A 55 -5.46 1.80 9.30
CA GLY A 55 -5.58 3.22 9.58
C GLY A 55 -4.32 4.06 9.30
N GLU A 56 -3.18 3.44 9.03
CA GLU A 56 -1.93 4.12 8.64
C GLU A 56 -1.75 4.19 7.11
N VAL A 57 -2.67 3.55 6.34
CA VAL A 57 -2.65 3.58 4.87
C VAL A 57 -3.52 4.76 4.40
N HIS A 58 -2.89 5.86 3.99
CA HIS A 58 -3.56 7.13 3.62
C HIS A 58 -2.98 7.73 2.34
N ASN A 59 -2.88 6.95 1.26
CA ASN A 59 -2.28 7.39 0.00
C ASN A 59 -0.87 7.98 0.18
N ASN A 60 -0.08 7.37 1.04
CA ASN A 60 1.19 7.87 1.53
C ASN A 60 2.33 6.86 1.35
N ILE A 61 3.53 7.34 1.68
CA ILE A 61 4.72 6.50 1.84
C ILE A 61 4.83 6.07 3.30
N THR A 62 4.84 4.77 3.56
CA THR A 62 5.05 4.20 4.89
C THR A 62 6.54 4.06 5.18
N LEU A 63 7.06 4.89 6.09
CA LEU A 63 8.46 4.90 6.55
C LEU A 63 8.62 4.49 8.02
N ARG A 64 7.55 4.53 8.78
CA ARG A 64 7.47 4.12 10.19
C ARG A 64 6.08 3.64 10.49
N THR A 65 5.91 2.90 11.56
CA THR A 65 4.62 2.41 12.06
C THR A 65 4.46 2.82 13.51
N GLU A 66 3.22 2.94 13.95
CA GLU A 66 2.91 3.22 15.36
C GLU A 66 3.28 2.05 16.26
N GLU A 67 3.18 0.82 15.73
CA GLU A 67 3.44 -0.40 16.49
C GLU A 67 4.45 -1.29 15.77
N CYS A 68 5.17 -2.06 16.57
CA CYS A 68 6.08 -3.10 16.09
C CYS A 68 5.75 -4.43 16.76
N ILE A 69 6.13 -5.52 16.11
CA ILE A 69 6.08 -6.86 16.66
C ILE A 69 7.49 -7.41 16.87
N THR A 70 7.60 -8.40 17.74
CA THR A 70 8.84 -9.14 17.96
C THR A 70 9.04 -10.23 16.90
N GLN A 71 10.22 -10.86 16.91
CA GLN A 71 10.47 -12.05 16.08
C GLN A 71 9.55 -13.21 16.48
N GLU A 72 9.23 -13.35 17.78
CA GLU A 72 8.27 -14.30 18.30
C GLU A 72 6.88 -14.02 17.76
N GLY A 73 6.46 -12.74 17.68
CA GLY A 73 5.20 -12.32 17.09
C GLY A 73 5.11 -12.65 15.60
N LEU A 74 6.21 -12.46 14.85
CA LEU A 74 6.29 -12.87 13.45
C LEU A 74 6.18 -14.39 13.28
N ASN A 75 6.92 -15.15 14.07
CA ASN A 75 6.98 -16.62 13.97
C ASN A 75 5.72 -17.29 14.54
N GLY A 76 5.10 -16.69 15.57
CA GLY A 76 3.93 -17.22 16.27
C GLY A 76 2.58 -16.81 15.67
N SER A 77 2.58 -16.13 14.52
CA SER A 77 1.35 -15.69 13.84
C SER A 77 1.37 -15.97 12.35
N SER A 78 0.25 -15.75 11.69
CA SER A 78 0.16 -15.89 10.22
C SER A 78 0.55 -14.60 9.47
N THR A 79 0.98 -13.54 10.17
CA THR A 79 1.45 -12.32 9.53
C THR A 79 2.68 -12.59 8.64
N LYS A 80 2.85 -11.79 7.61
CA LYS A 80 3.93 -11.98 6.64
C LYS A 80 4.80 -10.73 6.59
N LEU A 81 6.10 -10.91 6.60
CA LEU A 81 7.02 -9.83 6.31
C LEU A 81 6.92 -9.50 4.81
N LEU A 82 6.65 -8.25 4.51
CA LEU A 82 6.59 -7.69 3.17
C LEU A 82 7.88 -6.91 2.92
N PRO A 83 8.49 -7.06 1.73
CA PRO A 83 9.68 -6.30 1.37
C PRO A 83 9.36 -4.81 1.16
N THR A 84 10.41 -4.00 1.11
CA THR A 84 10.31 -2.64 0.56
C THR A 84 9.71 -2.65 -0.84
N ASP A 85 9.19 -1.52 -1.28
CA ASP A 85 8.57 -1.35 -2.60
C ASP A 85 7.28 -2.21 -2.78
N THR A 86 6.65 -2.64 -1.66
CA THR A 86 5.33 -3.27 -1.69
C THR A 86 4.23 -2.20 -1.73
N VAL A 87 3.26 -2.35 -2.62
CA VAL A 87 2.07 -1.50 -2.64
C VAL A 87 1.03 -2.09 -1.68
N LEU A 88 0.45 -1.25 -0.84
CA LEU A 88 -0.56 -1.63 0.16
C LEU A 88 -1.93 -1.10 -0.26
N MET A 89 -2.98 -1.87 0.00
CA MET A 89 -4.37 -1.37 -0.08
C MET A 89 -5.14 -1.76 1.18
N ALA A 90 -5.75 -0.76 1.81
CA ALA A 90 -6.66 -1.00 2.92
C ALA A 90 -7.97 -1.63 2.43
N MET A 91 -8.41 -2.69 3.09
CA MET A 91 -9.56 -3.48 2.68
C MET A 91 -10.85 -3.15 3.45
N TYR A 92 -10.73 -2.63 4.68
CA TYR A 92 -11.86 -2.52 5.60
C TYR A 92 -12.00 -1.12 6.18
N GLY A 93 -13.25 -0.79 6.54
CA GLY A 93 -13.58 0.44 7.25
C GLY A 93 -13.49 1.70 6.39
N VAL A 94 -13.32 2.83 7.04
CA VAL A 94 -13.31 4.16 6.38
C VAL A 94 -12.15 4.37 5.42
N THR A 95 -11.08 3.61 5.58
CA THR A 95 -9.88 3.64 4.71
C THR A 95 -9.96 2.63 3.55
N ALA A 96 -11.05 1.88 3.41
CA ALA A 96 -11.18 0.89 2.33
C ALA A 96 -10.93 1.51 0.95
N GLY A 97 -9.99 0.95 0.20
CA GLY A 97 -9.54 1.44 -1.10
C GLY A 97 -8.41 2.48 -1.03
N GLU A 98 -7.98 2.91 0.15
CA GLU A 98 -6.76 3.73 0.27
C GLU A 98 -5.52 2.91 -0.03
N VAL A 99 -4.56 3.56 -0.69
CA VAL A 99 -3.35 2.94 -1.23
C VAL A 99 -2.13 3.51 -0.52
N GLY A 100 -1.20 2.66 -0.10
CA GLY A 100 0.08 3.05 0.47
C GLY A 100 1.26 2.46 -0.29
N TYR A 101 2.43 3.03 -0.12
CA TYR A 101 3.69 2.50 -0.63
C TYR A 101 4.65 2.24 0.52
N LEU A 102 5.11 1.01 0.64
CA LEU A 102 5.96 0.56 1.73
C LEU A 102 7.44 0.83 1.41
N ALA A 103 8.03 1.82 2.05
CA ALA A 103 9.44 2.17 1.86
C ALA A 103 10.38 1.53 2.90
N ILE A 104 9.84 0.66 3.75
CA ILE A 104 10.55 -0.17 4.74
C ILE A 104 10.04 -1.61 4.64
N GLU A 105 10.78 -2.56 5.18
CA GLU A 105 10.23 -3.89 5.44
C GLU A 105 9.23 -3.80 6.60
N ALA A 106 8.05 -4.39 6.44
CA ALA A 106 7.03 -4.39 7.48
C ALA A 106 6.07 -5.57 7.36
N THR A 107 5.39 -5.87 8.44
CA THR A 107 4.20 -6.72 8.47
C THR A 107 2.95 -5.86 8.48
N THR A 108 1.78 -6.45 8.25
CA THR A 108 0.51 -5.72 8.22
C THR A 108 -0.57 -6.45 8.98
N ASN A 109 -1.64 -5.73 9.37
CA ASN A 109 -2.84 -6.36 9.91
C ASN A 109 -3.65 -7.05 8.78
N GLN A 110 -4.67 -7.82 9.16
CA GLN A 110 -5.54 -8.55 8.22
C GLN A 110 -6.41 -7.67 7.33
N ALA A 111 -6.49 -6.36 7.63
CA ALA A 111 -7.26 -5.40 6.86
C ALA A 111 -6.45 -4.73 5.73
N ILE A 112 -5.26 -5.25 5.42
CA ILE A 112 -4.40 -4.76 4.35
C ILE A 112 -4.08 -5.91 3.40
N CYS A 113 -4.16 -5.62 2.10
CA CYS A 113 -3.58 -6.42 1.03
C CYS A 113 -2.25 -5.79 0.61
N GLY A 114 -1.16 -6.54 0.74
CA GLY A 114 0.16 -6.19 0.20
C GLY A 114 0.34 -6.80 -1.19
N MET A 115 0.78 -5.99 -2.14
CA MET A 115 0.97 -6.33 -3.56
C MET A 115 2.46 -6.16 -3.90
N ILE A 116 3.15 -7.26 -4.13
CA ILE A 116 4.58 -7.32 -4.39
C ILE A 116 4.79 -7.41 -5.89
N CYS A 117 5.55 -6.50 -6.48
CA CYS A 117 5.89 -6.49 -7.90
C CYS A 117 7.32 -7.02 -8.13
N ASN A 118 7.66 -7.32 -9.41
CA ASN A 118 9.01 -7.82 -9.73
C ASN A 118 10.06 -6.71 -9.69
N THR A 119 9.66 -5.47 -10.01
CA THR A 119 10.57 -4.31 -10.06
C THR A 119 9.99 -3.09 -9.36
N LYS A 120 10.86 -2.15 -8.95
CA LYS A 120 10.43 -0.85 -8.41
C LYS A 120 9.60 -0.05 -9.42
N ALA A 121 9.90 -0.16 -10.70
CA ALA A 121 9.16 0.53 -11.75
C ALA A 121 7.71 0.01 -11.84
N GLU A 122 7.52 -1.32 -11.78
CA GLU A 122 6.20 -1.94 -11.71
C GLU A 122 5.45 -1.57 -10.42
N ALA A 123 6.12 -1.59 -9.26
CA ALA A 123 5.51 -1.19 -7.99
C ALA A 123 5.06 0.28 -8.01
N ALA A 124 5.89 1.18 -8.52
CA ALA A 124 5.52 2.59 -8.68
C ALA A 124 4.37 2.76 -9.68
N TYR A 125 4.38 2.04 -10.80
CA TYR A 125 3.29 2.04 -11.77
C TYR A 125 1.97 1.57 -11.14
N LEU A 126 1.99 0.46 -10.41
CA LEU A 126 0.84 -0.07 -9.70
C LEU A 126 0.29 0.94 -8.68
N TYR A 127 1.16 1.53 -7.87
CA TYR A 127 0.80 2.54 -6.87
C TYR A 127 0.03 3.70 -7.50
N PHE A 128 0.57 4.33 -8.54
CA PHE A 128 -0.10 5.46 -9.18
C PHE A 128 -1.37 5.06 -9.92
N SER A 129 -1.41 3.88 -10.54
CA SER A 129 -2.60 3.36 -11.20
C SER A 129 -3.76 3.14 -10.22
N LEU A 130 -3.46 2.57 -9.03
CA LEU A 130 -4.46 2.34 -8.00
C LEU A 130 -4.91 3.66 -7.34
N ILE A 131 -4.02 4.61 -7.08
CA ILE A 131 -4.38 5.95 -6.60
C ILE A 131 -5.33 6.65 -7.58
N GLN A 132 -5.02 6.63 -8.87
CA GLN A 132 -5.89 7.22 -9.89
C GLN A 132 -7.28 6.57 -9.90
N SER A 133 -7.35 5.30 -9.55
CA SER A 133 -8.56 4.48 -9.56
C SER A 133 -9.31 4.48 -8.23
N GLN A 134 -8.72 5.01 -7.18
CA GLN A 134 -9.20 4.91 -5.80
C GLN A 134 -10.65 5.34 -5.63
N ALA A 135 -11.06 6.47 -6.23
CA ALA A 135 -12.43 6.95 -6.12
C ALA A 135 -13.46 5.97 -6.69
N ALA A 136 -13.12 5.22 -7.73
CA ALA A 136 -13.98 4.18 -8.29
C ALA A 136 -13.99 2.94 -7.39
N ILE A 137 -12.83 2.51 -6.90
CA ILE A 137 -12.68 1.37 -5.98
C ILE A 137 -13.46 1.62 -4.68
N SER A 138 -13.32 2.80 -4.07
CA SER A 138 -14.03 3.17 -2.83
C SER A 138 -15.56 3.24 -3.00
N ARG A 139 -16.06 3.62 -4.18
CA ARG A 139 -17.51 3.59 -4.45
C ARG A 139 -18.04 2.16 -4.47
N LEU A 140 -17.27 1.20 -4.94
CA LEU A 140 -17.66 -0.21 -4.98
C LEU A 140 -17.69 -0.82 -3.57
N SER A 141 -16.84 -0.33 -2.63
CA SER A 141 -16.90 -0.74 -1.22
C SER A 141 -18.11 -0.18 -0.48
N ASN A 142 -18.59 1.03 -0.86
CA ASN A 142 -19.67 1.75 -0.15
C ASN A 142 -21.06 1.57 -0.78
N GLY A 143 -21.18 0.95 -1.95
CA GLY A 143 -22.43 0.87 -2.72
C GLY A 143 -23.10 -0.49 -2.76
N GLY A 144 -22.57 -1.50 -2.10
CA GLY A 144 -23.09 -2.87 -2.08
C GLY A 144 -23.33 -3.38 -0.65
N ALA A 145 -23.91 -4.56 -0.52
CA ALA A 145 -24.17 -5.23 0.76
C ALA A 145 -22.92 -5.63 1.57
N GLN A 146 -21.72 -5.20 1.13
CA GLN A 146 -20.45 -5.44 1.80
C GLN A 146 -19.68 -4.12 1.89
N ASP A 147 -19.57 -3.58 3.11
CA ASP A 147 -18.75 -2.39 3.44
C ASP A 147 -17.23 -2.67 3.41
N ASN A 148 -16.80 -3.74 2.77
CA ASN A 148 -15.39 -4.19 2.80
C ASN A 148 -14.94 -4.71 1.43
N LEU A 149 -13.72 -4.38 1.05
CA LEU A 149 -13.03 -5.01 -0.07
C LEU A 149 -12.47 -6.37 0.37
N SER A 150 -12.67 -7.41 -0.43
CA SER A 150 -11.99 -8.68 -0.21
C SER A 150 -10.64 -8.72 -0.94
N LYS A 151 -9.70 -9.56 -0.47
CA LYS A 151 -8.47 -9.81 -1.23
C LYS A 151 -8.78 -10.26 -2.66
N ASN A 152 -9.77 -11.15 -2.82
CA ASN A 152 -10.20 -11.61 -4.15
C ASN A 152 -10.70 -10.47 -5.04
N PHE A 153 -11.36 -9.45 -4.48
CA PHE A 153 -11.76 -8.26 -5.24
C PHE A 153 -10.51 -7.50 -5.73
N ILE A 154 -9.53 -7.29 -4.84
CA ILE A 154 -8.28 -6.57 -5.19
C ILE A 154 -7.51 -7.35 -6.26
N ASP A 155 -7.36 -8.66 -6.08
CA ASP A 155 -6.68 -9.54 -7.04
C ASP A 155 -7.28 -9.45 -8.46
N ASN A 156 -8.59 -9.19 -8.57
CA ASN A 156 -9.32 -9.11 -9.84
C ASN A 156 -9.53 -7.67 -10.35
N ILE A 157 -8.93 -6.64 -9.73
CA ILE A 157 -8.95 -5.29 -10.30
C ILE A 157 -8.20 -5.30 -11.62
N ASN A 158 -8.87 -4.83 -12.69
CA ASN A 158 -8.26 -4.71 -14.00
C ASN A 158 -7.34 -3.48 -14.08
N LEU A 159 -6.13 -3.69 -14.58
CA LEU A 159 -5.13 -2.67 -14.85
C LEU A 159 -4.90 -2.59 -16.36
N VAL A 160 -4.80 -1.39 -16.90
CA VAL A 160 -4.28 -1.16 -18.26
C VAL A 160 -2.77 -1.08 -18.14
N VAL A 161 -2.06 -2.08 -18.65
CA VAL A 161 -0.61 -2.23 -18.47
C VAL A 161 0.09 -1.95 -19.80
N PRO A 162 0.94 -0.92 -19.89
CA PRO A 162 1.78 -0.69 -21.07
C PRO A 162 2.92 -1.73 -21.14
N PRO A 163 3.62 -1.82 -22.28
CA PRO A 163 4.85 -2.61 -22.39
C PRO A 163 5.86 -2.24 -21.29
N THR A 164 6.67 -3.21 -20.83
CA THR A 164 7.64 -3.02 -19.74
C THR A 164 8.59 -1.87 -20.01
N GLU A 165 9.07 -1.72 -21.26
CA GLU A 165 9.97 -0.63 -21.66
C GLU A 165 9.32 0.75 -21.49
N VAL A 166 7.99 0.82 -21.65
CA VAL A 166 7.23 2.06 -21.41
C VAL A 166 7.17 2.35 -19.91
N ILE A 167 6.86 1.33 -19.06
CA ILE A 167 6.86 1.49 -17.60
C ILE A 167 8.21 2.01 -17.12
N GLU A 168 9.29 1.41 -17.58
CA GLU A 168 10.66 1.81 -17.23
C GLU A 168 10.98 3.24 -17.68
N SER A 169 10.54 3.63 -18.89
CA SER A 169 10.77 4.98 -19.43
C SER A 169 10.04 6.10 -18.69
N LEU A 170 8.97 5.79 -17.96
CA LEU A 170 8.21 6.77 -17.17
C LEU A 170 8.98 7.32 -15.96
N ASN A 171 10.07 6.65 -15.58
CA ASN A 171 10.91 7.03 -14.43
C ASN A 171 10.11 7.27 -13.11
N LEU A 172 9.03 6.53 -12.91
CA LEU A 172 8.16 6.64 -11.74
C LEU A 172 8.89 6.36 -10.40
N PRO A 173 9.91 5.47 -10.33
CA PRO A 173 10.71 5.31 -9.13
C PRO A 173 11.33 6.61 -8.61
N ALA A 174 11.77 7.52 -9.47
CA ALA A 174 12.31 8.82 -9.05
C ALA A 174 11.25 9.69 -8.35
N ILE A 175 9.98 9.59 -8.77
CA ILE A 175 8.86 10.27 -8.09
C ILE A 175 8.65 9.66 -6.70
N ILE A 176 8.66 8.33 -6.59
CA ILE A 176 8.57 7.64 -5.30
C ILE A 176 9.72 8.04 -4.37
N GLU A 177 10.96 8.10 -4.89
CA GLU A 177 12.13 8.53 -4.11
C GLU A 177 11.96 9.98 -3.59
N GLN A 178 11.44 10.88 -4.42
CA GLN A 178 11.14 12.24 -3.98
C GLN A 178 10.04 12.28 -2.92
N MET A 179 9.00 11.46 -3.05
CA MET A 179 7.94 11.32 -2.03
C MET A 179 8.52 10.78 -0.70
N ILE A 180 9.45 9.82 -0.75
CA ILE A 180 10.16 9.30 0.42
C ILE A 180 10.96 10.42 1.11
N LEU A 181 11.70 11.23 0.34
CA LEU A 181 12.47 12.35 0.89
C LEU A 181 11.55 13.39 1.53
N ASN A 182 10.47 13.77 0.87
CA ASN A 182 9.48 14.70 1.43
C ASN A 182 8.86 14.17 2.72
N THR A 183 8.53 12.88 2.79
CA THR A 183 7.98 12.26 4.00
C THR A 183 8.98 12.29 5.15
N LYS A 184 10.27 12.03 4.89
CA LYS A 184 11.34 12.16 5.90
C LYS A 184 11.48 13.61 6.40
N GLU A 185 11.42 14.58 5.51
CA GLU A 185 11.46 16.01 5.86
C GLU A 185 10.28 16.41 6.75
N ILE A 186 9.07 15.95 6.43
CA ILE A 186 7.87 16.17 7.25
C ILE A 186 8.11 15.64 8.67
N PHE A 187 8.64 14.44 8.84
CA PHE A 187 8.91 13.88 10.15
C PHE A 187 9.90 14.72 10.97
N VAL A 188 10.97 15.22 10.32
CA VAL A 188 11.93 16.11 10.99
C VAL A 188 11.28 17.42 11.41
N LEU A 189 10.45 18.00 10.56
CA LEU A 189 9.73 19.25 10.86
C LEU A 189 8.72 19.06 12.01
N GLU A 190 8.00 17.95 12.06
CA GLU A 190 7.10 17.59 13.16
C GLU A 190 7.87 17.46 14.49
N GLU A 191 9.02 16.80 14.53
CA GLU A 191 9.87 16.67 15.71
C GLU A 191 10.40 18.03 16.19
N LEU A 192 10.84 18.88 15.26
CA LEU A 192 11.28 20.24 15.57
C LEU A 192 10.14 21.09 16.15
N GLN A 193 8.94 21.02 15.57
CA GLN A 193 7.75 21.69 16.07
C GLN A 193 7.40 21.23 17.48
N TYR A 194 7.39 19.92 17.72
CA TYR A 194 7.10 19.37 19.04
C TYR A 194 8.12 19.85 20.09
N THR A 195 9.40 19.82 19.74
CA THR A 195 10.48 20.28 20.62
C THR A 195 10.35 21.77 20.97
N ALA A 196 10.06 22.61 19.96
CA ALA A 196 9.87 24.05 20.14
C ALA A 196 8.66 24.35 21.07
N LEU A 197 7.54 23.66 20.86
CA LEU A 197 6.34 23.80 21.69
C LEU A 197 6.59 23.36 23.14
N ALA A 198 7.32 22.25 23.35
CA ALA A 198 7.69 21.77 24.68
C ALA A 198 8.57 22.80 25.44
N GLN A 199 9.52 23.44 24.77
CA GLN A 199 10.33 24.51 25.36
C GLN A 199 9.54 25.76 25.73
N LEU A 200 8.51 26.11 24.95
CA LEU A 200 7.64 27.25 25.23
C LEU A 200 6.71 26.99 26.42
N SER A 201 6.24 25.75 26.58
CA SER A 201 5.33 25.34 27.67
C SER A 201 6.03 25.11 29.01
N SER A 202 7.36 25.02 29.03
CA SER A 202 8.19 24.85 30.24
C SER A 202 8.67 26.17 30.85
N ARG A 203 8.27 27.29 30.28
CA ARG A 203 8.51 28.67 30.78
C ARG A 203 7.26 29.24 31.42
#